data_fbdfa6d0c69193648880fb287eb0de6f
#
_entry.id   fbdfa6d0c69193648880fb287eb0de6f
#
_cell.length_a   1.000
_cell.length_b   1.000
_cell.length_c   1.000
_cell.angle_alpha   90.00
_cell.angle_beta   90.00
_cell.angle_gamma   90.00
#
_symmetry.space_group_name_H-M   'P 1'
#
loop_
_entity.id
_entity.type
_entity.pdbx_description
1 polymer ?
#
loop_
_entity_poly.entity_id
_entity_poly.type
_entity_poly.pdbx_seq_one_letter_code
_entity_poly.pdbx_strand_id
1 'polypeptide(L)'
;IDIHSQHDTQYLLHSKYHLSLLDKFGVDKTLLERCKNAYQNYKSIVDYMEEMLREDYNEDDLEFLTYQLNEIEDANCKENELEELELQQKKLQSYEKICSTVQNCVELLEADEGISNQLYEVSRQIGTLNEDSFFEEIQNEVTDVYYRLDDIRDRLKNYVDSMEYDEENFAMMQDRIYQLHKLYRKYGGSYDALMRKKEELQSHIDSILHRQEFLEREEKKKAKAWNEYKSIADEVHKQRICVSKKLEESILAQLHDLQLPNAQFKVSIEETQGNAAGYDKVEFLISMNRGERLKSLSMTASGGELSRFMLGLK
;
A
#
# COMPACT_ATOMS: atom_id res chain seq x y z
N ILE A 1 -31.18 -19.23 -4.35
CA ILE A 1 -30.60 -17.86 -4.28
C ILE A 1 -31.50 -17.10 -3.31
N ASP A 2 -31.02 -16.89 -2.09
CA ASP A 2 -31.74 -16.10 -1.11
C ASP A 2 -31.66 -14.61 -1.45
N ILE A 3 -32.64 -14.12 -2.19
CA ILE A 3 -32.83 -12.68 -2.42
C ILE A 3 -33.68 -12.15 -1.28
N HIS A 4 -33.04 -11.76 -0.19
CA HIS A 4 -33.70 -11.48 1.10
C HIS A 4 -34.17 -10.04 1.32
N SER A 5 -34.25 -9.15 0.31
CA SER A 5 -34.81 -7.83 0.55
C SER A 5 -35.70 -7.29 -0.57
N GLN A 6 -36.67 -6.46 -0.18
CA GLN A 6 -37.55 -5.75 -1.10
C GLN A 6 -36.75 -4.81 -2.06
N HIS A 7 -35.49 -4.52 -1.75
CA HIS A 7 -34.58 -3.74 -2.58
C HIS A 7 -33.97 -4.58 -3.72
N ASP A 8 -33.71 -5.88 -3.51
CA ASP A 8 -33.07 -6.73 -4.53
C ASP A 8 -34.01 -7.04 -5.71
N THR A 9 -35.31 -7.03 -5.48
CA THR A 9 -36.33 -7.19 -6.55
C THR A 9 -36.36 -5.97 -7.49
N GLN A 10 -35.99 -4.78 -7.03
CA GLN A 10 -35.89 -3.61 -7.93
C GLN A 10 -34.69 -3.68 -8.87
N TYR A 11 -33.59 -4.37 -8.48
CA TYR A 11 -32.41 -4.51 -9.34
C TYR A 11 -32.70 -5.34 -10.59
N LEU A 12 -33.62 -6.32 -10.51
CA LEU A 12 -34.03 -7.12 -11.66
C LEU A 12 -34.77 -6.32 -12.74
N LEU A 13 -35.44 -5.23 -12.34
CA LEU A 13 -36.15 -4.36 -13.28
C LEU A 13 -35.23 -3.39 -14.02
N HIS A 14 -33.99 -3.27 -13.62
CA HIS A 14 -33.05 -2.37 -14.27
C HIS A 14 -31.98 -3.14 -15.03
N SER A 15 -31.96 -3.01 -16.35
CA SER A 15 -31.02 -3.71 -17.23
C SER A 15 -29.54 -3.53 -16.86
N LYS A 16 -29.19 -2.39 -16.25
CA LYS A 16 -27.83 -2.09 -15.77
C LYS A 16 -27.30 -3.09 -14.74
N TYR A 17 -28.18 -3.83 -14.05
CA TYR A 17 -27.79 -4.82 -13.03
C TYR A 17 -27.80 -6.27 -13.54
N HIS A 18 -28.37 -6.54 -14.74
CA HIS A 18 -28.53 -7.88 -15.26
C HIS A 18 -27.19 -8.61 -15.43
N LEU A 19 -26.16 -7.90 -15.90
CA LEU A 19 -24.79 -8.44 -15.99
C LEU A 19 -24.27 -8.89 -14.61
N SER A 20 -24.39 -8.04 -13.60
CA SER A 20 -23.90 -8.35 -12.25
C SER A 20 -24.68 -9.46 -11.58
N LEU A 21 -25.96 -9.62 -11.89
CA LEU A 21 -26.80 -10.72 -11.41
C LEU A 21 -26.40 -12.05 -12.04
N LEU A 22 -26.17 -12.05 -13.38
CA LEU A 22 -25.66 -13.23 -14.08
C LEU A 22 -24.30 -13.66 -13.54
N ASP A 23 -23.38 -12.72 -13.32
CA ASP A 23 -22.05 -13.00 -12.79
C ASP A 23 -22.12 -13.60 -11.37
N LYS A 24 -22.98 -13.04 -10.50
CA LYS A 24 -23.20 -13.57 -9.15
C LYS A 24 -23.83 -14.98 -9.15
N PHE A 25 -24.61 -15.32 -10.15
CA PHE A 25 -25.26 -16.61 -10.24
C PHE A 25 -24.28 -17.75 -10.48
N GLY A 26 -23.19 -17.53 -11.23
CA GLY A 26 -22.29 -18.65 -11.46
C GLY A 26 -21.01 -18.39 -12.23
N VAL A 27 -20.64 -17.14 -12.48
CA VAL A 27 -19.34 -16.82 -13.12
C VAL A 27 -18.24 -16.82 -12.05
N ASP A 28 -17.08 -17.36 -12.42
CA ASP A 28 -15.92 -17.42 -11.52
C ASP A 28 -15.43 -16.00 -11.16
N LYS A 29 -15.43 -15.71 -9.86
CA LYS A 29 -14.98 -14.43 -9.32
C LYS A 29 -13.51 -14.15 -9.63
N THR A 30 -12.68 -15.18 -9.62
CA THR A 30 -11.23 -15.02 -9.91
C THR A 30 -11.01 -14.65 -11.37
N LEU A 31 -11.81 -15.20 -12.27
CA LEU A 31 -11.77 -14.85 -13.68
C LEU A 31 -12.26 -13.41 -13.93
N LEU A 32 -13.31 -12.97 -13.23
CA LEU A 32 -13.78 -11.58 -13.31
C LEU A 32 -12.74 -10.59 -12.78
N GLU A 33 -12.05 -10.92 -11.69
CA GLU A 33 -10.94 -10.09 -11.18
C GLU A 33 -9.77 -10.03 -12.15
N ARG A 34 -9.39 -11.16 -12.76
CA ARG A 34 -8.37 -11.19 -13.81
C ARG A 34 -8.75 -10.33 -14.99
N CYS A 35 -9.99 -10.38 -15.45
CA CYS A 35 -10.51 -9.56 -16.53
C CYS A 35 -10.43 -8.07 -16.19
N LYS A 36 -10.85 -7.69 -15.00
CA LYS A 36 -10.77 -6.33 -14.49
C LYS A 36 -9.33 -5.81 -14.46
N ASN A 37 -8.41 -6.60 -13.92
CA ASN A 37 -6.99 -6.22 -13.81
C ASN A 37 -6.34 -6.08 -15.20
N ALA A 38 -6.63 -6.99 -16.12
CA ALA A 38 -6.13 -6.92 -17.49
C ALA A 38 -6.67 -5.68 -18.23
N TYR A 39 -7.93 -5.33 -18.04
CA TYR A 39 -8.50 -4.09 -18.60
C TYR A 39 -7.85 -2.84 -17.99
N GLN A 40 -7.64 -2.83 -16.68
CA GLN A 40 -6.98 -1.72 -16.00
C GLN A 40 -5.54 -1.52 -16.49
N ASN A 41 -4.80 -2.62 -16.68
CA ASN A 41 -3.47 -2.58 -17.29
C ASN A 41 -3.50 -1.99 -18.72
N TYR A 42 -4.40 -2.47 -19.57
CA TYR A 42 -4.58 -1.89 -20.89
C TYR A 42 -4.92 -0.40 -20.83
N LYS A 43 -5.90 -0.03 -19.98
CA LYS A 43 -6.35 1.35 -19.84
C LYS A 43 -5.26 2.29 -19.34
N SER A 44 -4.43 1.84 -18.40
CA SER A 44 -3.30 2.64 -17.89
C SER A 44 -2.28 2.95 -18.99
N ILE A 45 -2.02 1.99 -19.90
CA ILE A 45 -1.14 2.22 -21.06
C ILE A 45 -1.75 3.23 -22.01
N VAL A 46 -3.06 3.13 -22.29
CA VAL A 46 -3.76 4.08 -23.17
C VAL A 46 -3.75 5.49 -22.58
N ASP A 47 -4.11 5.62 -21.30
CA ASP A 47 -4.15 6.92 -20.62
C ASP A 47 -2.76 7.57 -20.58
N TYR A 48 -1.72 6.77 -20.31
CA TYR A 48 -0.33 7.21 -20.36
C TYR A 48 0.09 7.69 -21.76
N MET A 49 -0.26 6.95 -22.82
CA MET A 49 0.01 7.39 -24.20
C MET A 49 -0.73 8.68 -24.56
N GLU A 50 -2.00 8.82 -24.12
CA GLU A 50 -2.77 10.04 -24.35
C GLU A 50 -2.17 11.25 -23.63
N GLU A 51 -1.68 11.07 -22.39
CA GLU A 51 -0.99 12.11 -21.63
C GLU A 51 0.28 12.57 -22.34
N MET A 52 1.11 11.62 -22.78
CA MET A 52 2.35 11.87 -23.54
C MET A 52 2.09 12.59 -24.86
N LEU A 53 0.97 12.33 -25.52
CA LEU A 53 0.61 12.99 -26.77
C LEU A 53 0.08 14.41 -26.56
N ARG A 54 -0.45 14.72 -25.37
CA ARG A 54 -0.97 16.06 -25.03
C ARG A 54 0.10 17.02 -24.57
N GLU A 55 1.18 16.50 -24.00
CA GLU A 55 2.24 17.35 -23.47
C GLU A 55 3.24 17.68 -24.58
N ASP A 56 3.35 18.96 -24.92
CA ASP A 56 4.45 19.52 -25.69
C ASP A 56 5.60 19.78 -24.70
N TYR A 57 6.48 18.78 -24.50
CA TYR A 57 7.65 18.94 -23.65
C TYR A 57 8.66 19.89 -24.29
N ASN A 58 9.05 20.93 -23.53
CA ASN A 58 10.14 21.83 -23.87
C ASN A 58 11.48 21.29 -23.37
N GLU A 59 12.59 21.89 -23.81
CA GLU A 59 13.92 21.59 -23.28
C GLU A 59 14.00 21.80 -21.76
N ASP A 60 13.28 22.79 -21.21
CA ASP A 60 13.19 23.07 -19.77
C ASP A 60 12.56 21.90 -19.00
N ASP A 61 11.55 21.22 -19.59
CA ASP A 61 10.92 20.05 -18.99
C ASP A 61 11.89 18.85 -18.95
N LEU A 62 12.69 18.69 -20.01
CA LEU A 62 13.72 17.66 -20.09
C LEU A 62 14.79 17.86 -19.02
N GLU A 63 15.25 19.09 -18.80
CA GLU A 63 16.23 19.42 -17.76
C GLU A 63 15.68 19.09 -16.37
N PHE A 64 14.43 19.47 -16.10
CA PHE A 64 13.77 19.19 -14.81
C PHE A 64 13.59 17.70 -14.55
N LEU A 65 13.13 16.93 -15.55
CA LEU A 65 12.98 15.48 -15.44
C LEU A 65 14.33 14.79 -15.22
N THR A 66 15.36 15.24 -15.94
CA THR A 66 16.72 14.72 -15.79
C THR A 66 17.27 15.01 -14.39
N TYR A 67 17.02 16.21 -13.85
CA TYR A 67 17.39 16.56 -12.48
C TYR A 67 16.74 15.62 -11.46
N GLN A 68 15.43 15.37 -11.60
CA GLN A 68 14.72 14.45 -10.70
C GLN A 68 15.24 13.00 -10.79
N LEU A 69 15.54 12.55 -12.00
CA LEU A 69 16.11 11.21 -12.22
C LEU A 69 17.47 11.07 -11.54
N ASN A 70 18.35 12.06 -11.77
CA ASN A 70 19.68 12.09 -11.16
C ASN A 70 19.60 12.13 -9.62
N GLU A 71 18.66 12.90 -9.05
CA GLU A 71 18.45 12.94 -7.59
C GLU A 71 18.13 11.54 -7.03
N ILE A 72 17.32 10.75 -7.74
CA ILE A 72 16.99 9.38 -7.32
C ILE A 72 18.20 8.44 -7.51
N GLU A 73 18.94 8.59 -8.60
CA GLU A 73 20.12 7.76 -8.89
C GLU A 73 21.29 8.04 -7.96
N ASP A 74 21.59 9.31 -7.71
CA ASP A 74 22.67 9.73 -6.80
C ASP A 74 22.39 9.28 -5.37
N ALA A 75 21.11 9.22 -4.97
CA ALA A 75 20.73 8.70 -3.66
C ALA A 75 21.06 7.22 -3.48
N ASN A 76 21.20 6.45 -4.56
CA ASN A 76 21.61 5.04 -4.58
C ASN A 76 20.92 4.18 -3.49
N CYS A 77 19.59 4.29 -3.40
CA CYS A 77 18.79 3.59 -2.41
C CYS A 77 18.77 2.09 -2.68
N LYS A 78 18.83 1.31 -1.61
CA LYS A 78 18.71 -0.16 -1.68
C LYS A 78 17.35 -0.59 -1.13
N GLU A 79 16.89 -1.74 -1.61
CA GLU A 79 15.70 -2.41 -1.07
C GLU A 79 15.90 -2.74 0.41
N ASN A 80 14.90 -2.44 1.24
CA ASN A 80 14.90 -2.61 2.70
C ASN A 80 15.98 -1.82 3.46
N GLU A 81 16.72 -0.91 2.80
CA GLU A 81 17.80 -0.13 3.46
C GLU A 81 17.26 0.69 4.63
N LEU A 82 16.10 1.33 4.46
CA LEU A 82 15.50 2.16 5.51
C LEU A 82 15.12 1.34 6.73
N GLU A 83 14.45 0.21 6.53
CA GLU A 83 14.00 -0.68 7.60
C GLU A 83 15.19 -1.27 8.37
N GLU A 84 16.25 -1.65 7.66
CA GLU A 84 17.48 -2.15 8.27
C GLU A 84 18.17 -1.08 9.11
N LEU A 85 18.30 0.14 8.59
CA LEU A 85 18.91 1.27 9.31
C LEU A 85 18.07 1.69 10.52
N GLU A 86 16.74 1.75 10.41
CA GLU A 86 15.85 2.05 11.54
C GLU A 86 15.92 0.98 12.64
N LEU A 87 16.05 -0.29 12.25
CA LEU A 87 16.24 -1.37 13.22
C LEU A 87 17.58 -1.24 13.95
N GLN A 88 18.65 -0.89 13.25
CA GLN A 88 19.97 -0.63 13.84
C GLN A 88 19.94 0.61 14.71
N GLN A 89 19.30 1.69 14.26
CA GLN A 89 19.16 2.93 15.03
C GLN A 89 18.49 2.69 16.39
N LYS A 90 17.40 1.91 16.43
CA LYS A 90 16.71 1.56 17.68
C LYS A 90 17.63 0.84 18.68
N LYS A 91 18.52 -0.02 18.18
CA LYS A 91 19.50 -0.71 19.03
C LYS A 91 20.56 0.27 19.58
N LEU A 92 21.03 1.20 18.76
CA LEU A 92 22.08 2.16 19.12
C LEU A 92 21.57 3.31 20.00
N GLN A 93 20.31 3.70 19.91
CA GLN A 93 19.69 4.74 20.76
C GLN A 93 19.80 4.42 22.26
N SER A 94 19.72 3.14 22.65
CA SER A 94 19.92 2.74 24.04
C SER A 94 21.36 2.93 24.50
N TYR A 95 22.33 2.70 23.62
CA TYR A 95 23.75 2.91 23.91
C TYR A 95 24.08 4.40 24.05
N GLU A 96 23.60 5.25 23.13
CA GLU A 96 23.74 6.69 23.19
C GLU A 96 23.23 7.24 24.54
N LYS A 97 22.03 6.83 24.96
CA LYS A 97 21.46 7.24 26.24
C LYS A 97 22.31 6.80 27.44
N ILE A 98 22.86 5.58 27.38
CA ILE A 98 23.76 5.08 28.45
C ILE A 98 25.03 5.93 28.46
N CYS A 99 25.68 6.12 27.31
CA CYS A 99 26.92 6.89 27.20
C CYS A 99 26.73 8.34 27.74
N SER A 100 25.71 9.04 27.24
CA SER A 100 25.42 10.41 27.65
C SER A 100 25.11 10.53 29.17
N THR A 101 24.32 9.59 29.68
CA THR A 101 23.97 9.58 31.13
C THR A 101 25.20 9.31 31.97
N VAL A 102 26.04 8.34 31.62
CA VAL A 102 27.26 8.02 32.33
C VAL A 102 28.25 9.18 32.26
N GLN A 103 28.40 9.82 31.09
CA GLN A 103 29.27 10.97 30.93
C GLN A 103 28.86 12.13 31.82
N ASN A 104 27.56 12.44 31.91
CA ASN A 104 27.04 13.42 32.86
C ASN A 104 27.32 13.05 34.32
N CYS A 105 27.15 11.75 34.68
CA CYS A 105 27.46 11.29 36.03
C CYS A 105 28.96 11.45 36.37
N VAL A 106 29.83 11.10 35.42
CA VAL A 106 31.30 11.26 35.61
C VAL A 106 31.66 12.73 35.72
N GLU A 107 31.07 13.61 34.92
CA GLU A 107 31.30 15.05 35.00
C GLU A 107 30.90 15.63 36.37
N LEU A 108 29.73 15.22 36.91
CA LEU A 108 29.31 15.60 38.27
C LEU A 108 30.25 15.12 39.36
N LEU A 109 30.96 14.02 39.15
CA LEU A 109 31.96 13.50 40.12
C LEU A 109 33.31 14.23 40.00
N GLU A 110 33.76 14.52 38.75
CA GLU A 110 35.15 14.98 38.46
C GLU A 110 35.31 16.51 38.28
N ALA A 111 34.21 17.27 38.05
CA ALA A 111 34.30 18.70 37.80
C ALA A 111 35.07 19.40 38.94
N ASP A 112 35.61 20.59 38.67
CA ASP A 112 36.34 21.38 39.67
C ASP A 112 35.53 21.61 40.95
N GLU A 113 34.23 21.76 40.84
CA GLU A 113 33.25 21.81 41.93
C GLU A 113 32.50 20.48 42.09
N GLY A 114 33.02 19.39 41.55
CA GLY A 114 32.41 18.06 41.59
C GLY A 114 32.42 17.45 42.99
N ILE A 115 31.57 16.39 43.13
CA ILE A 115 31.33 15.73 44.44
C ILE A 115 32.64 15.20 45.03
N SER A 116 33.53 14.63 44.24
CA SER A 116 34.80 14.08 44.68
C SER A 116 35.72 15.16 45.30
N ASN A 117 35.81 16.32 44.61
CA ASN A 117 36.61 17.44 45.09
C ASN A 117 36.01 18.08 46.37
N GLN A 118 34.69 18.19 46.44
CA GLN A 118 34.00 18.68 47.64
C GLN A 118 34.21 17.74 48.82
N LEU A 119 34.14 16.44 48.59
CA LEU A 119 34.38 15.44 49.66
C LEU A 119 35.82 15.43 50.14
N TYR A 120 36.77 15.59 49.21
CA TYR A 120 38.20 15.75 49.57
C TYR A 120 38.42 17.00 50.42
N GLU A 121 37.81 18.14 50.08
CA GLU A 121 37.90 19.36 50.85
C GLU A 121 37.27 19.21 52.23
N VAL A 122 36.15 18.50 52.38
CA VAL A 122 35.54 18.15 53.63
C VAL A 122 36.54 17.32 54.54
N SER A 123 37.12 16.27 53.93
CA SER A 123 38.12 15.43 54.63
C SER A 123 39.34 16.28 55.11
N ARG A 124 39.83 17.20 54.24
CA ARG A 124 40.94 18.10 54.55
C ARG A 124 40.60 19.04 55.68
N GLN A 125 39.41 19.62 55.71
CA GLN A 125 38.98 20.53 56.81
C GLN A 125 38.83 19.79 58.12
N ILE A 126 38.23 18.59 58.11
CA ILE A 126 38.13 17.75 59.34
C ILE A 126 39.53 17.38 59.88
N GLY A 127 40.47 17.06 58.97
CA GLY A 127 41.86 16.73 59.31
C GLY A 127 42.62 17.86 60.01
N THR A 128 42.11 19.11 59.95
CA THR A 128 42.70 20.21 60.73
C THR A 128 42.32 20.17 62.20
N LEU A 129 41.38 19.30 62.63
CA LEU A 129 40.86 19.17 64.03
C LEU A 129 41.45 17.96 64.73
N ASN A 130 42.74 17.65 64.56
CA ASN A 130 43.42 16.42 64.96
C ASN A 130 43.61 16.24 66.47
N GLU A 131 43.01 17.06 67.31
CA GLU A 131 43.14 16.99 68.77
C GLU A 131 42.16 15.98 69.44
N ASP A 132 41.16 15.47 68.70
CA ASP A 132 40.16 14.54 69.23
C ASP A 132 40.02 13.34 68.27
N SER A 133 40.10 12.13 68.84
CA SER A 133 39.99 10.85 68.15
C SER A 133 38.66 10.69 67.37
N PHE A 134 37.61 11.39 67.80
CA PHE A 134 36.32 11.44 67.04
C PHE A 134 36.50 12.02 65.67
N PHE A 135 37.23 13.11 65.51
CA PHE A 135 37.44 13.73 64.19
C PHE A 135 38.33 12.88 63.29
N GLU A 136 39.30 12.14 63.86
CA GLU A 136 40.10 11.18 63.08
C GLU A 136 39.23 10.04 62.49
N GLU A 137 38.29 9.51 63.29
CA GLU A 137 37.36 8.47 62.85
C GLU A 137 36.47 8.99 61.73
N ILE A 138 35.84 10.18 61.86
CA ILE A 138 35.03 10.82 60.85
C ILE A 138 35.84 11.14 59.57
N GLN A 139 37.05 11.61 59.68
CA GLN A 139 37.94 11.86 58.52
C GLN A 139 38.20 10.58 57.74
N ASN A 140 38.46 9.46 58.45
CA ASN A 140 38.66 8.17 57.82
C ASN A 140 37.39 7.70 57.05
N GLU A 141 36.20 7.85 57.67
CA GLU A 141 34.93 7.51 57.02
C GLU A 141 34.72 8.36 55.79
N VAL A 142 34.94 9.66 55.81
CA VAL A 142 34.82 10.55 54.67
C VAL A 142 35.81 10.17 53.55
N THR A 143 37.04 9.81 53.95
CA THR A 143 38.07 9.36 53.02
C THR A 143 37.67 8.02 52.35
N ASP A 144 37.09 7.10 53.12
CA ASP A 144 36.57 5.85 52.56
C ASP A 144 35.45 6.10 51.53
N VAL A 145 34.54 7.04 51.81
CA VAL A 145 33.49 7.44 50.85
C VAL A 145 34.11 8.04 49.60
N TYR A 146 35.13 8.87 49.71
CA TYR A 146 35.88 9.43 48.58
C TYR A 146 36.42 8.32 47.65
N TYR A 147 37.14 7.34 48.21
CA TYR A 147 37.69 6.24 47.43
C TYR A 147 36.61 5.35 46.82
N ARG A 148 35.46 5.16 47.51
CA ARG A 148 34.32 4.45 46.92
C ARG A 148 33.71 5.19 45.76
N LEU A 149 33.60 6.50 45.78
CA LEU A 149 33.14 7.31 44.66
C LEU A 149 34.12 7.25 43.50
N ASP A 150 35.42 7.26 43.76
CA ASP A 150 36.46 7.12 42.76
C ASP A 150 36.38 5.76 42.03
N ASP A 151 36.20 4.65 42.81
CA ASP A 151 35.93 3.32 42.23
C ASP A 151 34.66 3.29 41.36
N ILE A 152 33.57 3.91 41.83
CA ILE A 152 32.32 3.98 41.06
C ILE A 152 32.53 4.74 39.75
N ARG A 153 33.21 5.88 39.78
CA ARG A 153 33.56 6.68 38.61
C ARG A 153 34.34 5.84 37.59
N ASP A 154 35.39 5.15 38.04
CA ASP A 154 36.26 4.34 37.19
C ASP A 154 35.48 3.17 36.59
N ARG A 155 34.61 2.53 37.34
CA ARG A 155 33.74 1.48 36.85
C ARG A 155 32.75 2.00 35.81
N LEU A 156 32.20 3.19 35.97
CA LEU A 156 31.32 3.83 35.01
C LEU A 156 32.07 4.13 33.70
N LYS A 157 33.29 4.71 33.79
CA LYS A 157 34.14 4.96 32.61
C LYS A 157 34.47 3.68 31.88
N ASN A 158 34.97 2.67 32.60
CA ASN A 158 35.34 1.39 32.00
C ASN A 158 34.13 0.69 31.34
N TYR A 159 32.91 0.87 31.87
CA TYR A 159 31.71 0.31 31.26
C TYR A 159 31.41 0.95 29.90
N VAL A 160 31.48 2.28 29.80
CA VAL A 160 31.29 3.01 28.55
C VAL A 160 32.39 2.68 27.55
N ASP A 161 33.65 2.67 28.00
CA ASP A 161 34.80 2.34 27.14
C ASP A 161 34.76 0.90 26.61
N SER A 162 34.07 -0.01 27.32
CA SER A 162 33.82 -1.38 26.86
C SER A 162 32.72 -1.51 25.84
N MET A 163 31.89 -0.46 25.66
CA MET A 163 30.84 -0.43 24.67
C MET A 163 31.43 -0.09 23.29
N GLU A 164 31.17 -0.94 22.31
CA GLU A 164 31.47 -0.65 20.89
C GLU A 164 30.44 0.37 20.34
N TYR A 165 30.39 1.56 20.93
CA TYR A 165 29.54 2.65 20.44
C TYR A 165 30.40 3.64 19.66
N ASP A 166 30.08 3.74 18.37
CA ASP A 166 30.69 4.67 17.44
C ASP A 166 29.72 5.80 17.14
N GLU A 167 29.96 6.95 17.78
CA GLU A 167 29.11 8.15 17.66
C GLU A 167 29.10 8.70 16.23
N GLU A 168 30.24 8.66 15.54
CA GLU A 168 30.35 9.15 14.16
C GLU A 168 29.52 8.28 13.21
N ASN A 169 29.64 6.98 13.34
CA ASN A 169 28.84 6.03 12.55
C ASN A 169 27.34 6.14 12.84
N PHE A 170 26.97 6.38 14.12
CA PHE A 170 25.58 6.61 14.48
C PHE A 170 25.02 7.90 13.87
N ALA A 171 25.77 8.99 13.88
CA ALA A 171 25.40 10.26 13.25
C ALA A 171 25.23 10.10 11.71
N MET A 172 26.17 9.42 11.06
CA MET A 172 26.08 9.11 9.62
C MET A 172 24.82 8.28 9.27
N MET A 173 24.49 7.31 10.13
CA MET A 173 23.27 6.50 9.98
C MET A 173 22.01 7.35 10.12
N GLN A 174 21.93 8.24 11.09
CA GLN A 174 20.82 9.16 11.27
C GLN A 174 20.63 10.07 10.06
N ASP A 175 21.71 10.63 9.54
CA ASP A 175 21.68 11.46 8.33
C ASP A 175 21.19 10.66 7.12
N ARG A 176 21.64 9.41 6.98
CA ARG A 176 21.17 8.54 5.90
C ARG A 176 19.68 8.21 6.00
N ILE A 177 19.19 7.87 7.18
CA ILE A 177 17.76 7.66 7.46
C ILE A 177 16.95 8.91 7.09
N TYR A 178 17.42 10.08 7.50
CA TYR A 178 16.76 11.36 7.18
C TYR A 178 16.69 11.61 5.68
N GLN A 179 17.78 11.35 4.95
CA GLN A 179 17.84 11.48 3.49
C GLN A 179 16.85 10.53 2.80
N LEU A 180 16.80 9.26 3.22
CA LEU A 180 15.86 8.27 2.69
C LEU A 180 14.41 8.66 2.94
N HIS A 181 14.05 9.09 4.16
CA HIS A 181 12.70 9.57 4.46
C HIS A 181 12.31 10.78 3.63
N LYS A 182 13.23 11.74 3.45
CA LYS A 182 12.99 12.92 2.63
C LYS A 182 12.72 12.54 1.18
N LEU A 183 13.52 11.62 0.65
CA LEU A 183 13.40 11.15 -0.72
C LEU A 183 12.09 10.35 -0.92
N TYR A 184 11.80 9.40 -0.03
CA TYR A 184 10.56 8.62 -0.11
C TYR A 184 9.32 9.51 -0.03
N ARG A 185 9.29 10.48 0.90
CA ARG A 185 8.18 11.44 1.00
C ARG A 185 7.96 12.23 -0.27
N LYS A 186 9.03 12.58 -0.97
CA LYS A 186 8.97 13.33 -2.23
C LYS A 186 8.43 12.47 -3.37
N TYR A 187 8.73 11.17 -3.39
CA TYR A 187 8.49 10.28 -4.53
C TYR A 187 7.52 9.11 -4.25
N GLY A 188 6.63 9.23 -3.27
CA GLY A 188 5.51 8.32 -3.10
C GLY A 188 5.52 7.43 -1.85
N GLY A 189 6.44 7.67 -0.91
CA GLY A 189 6.37 7.10 0.45
C GLY A 189 7.03 5.75 0.65
N SER A 190 7.55 5.09 -0.39
CA SER A 190 8.21 3.78 -0.29
C SER A 190 9.30 3.57 -1.34
N TYR A 191 10.17 2.59 -1.13
CA TYR A 191 11.17 2.16 -2.10
C TYR A 191 10.54 1.76 -3.44
N ASP A 192 9.46 0.97 -3.41
CA ASP A 192 8.76 0.53 -4.63
C ASP A 192 8.15 1.71 -5.40
N ALA A 193 7.64 2.72 -4.67
CA ALA A 193 7.10 3.92 -5.29
C ALA A 193 8.22 4.76 -5.92
N LEU A 194 9.38 4.85 -5.25
CA LEU A 194 10.57 5.52 -5.76
C LEU A 194 11.08 4.84 -7.05
N MET A 195 11.16 3.50 -7.07
CA MET A 195 11.60 2.77 -8.26
C MET A 195 10.63 2.90 -9.42
N ARG A 196 9.32 2.84 -9.15
CA ARG A 196 8.30 3.14 -10.19
C ARG A 196 8.44 4.54 -10.72
N LYS A 197 8.67 5.52 -9.84
CA LYS A 197 8.88 6.91 -10.27
C LYS A 197 10.15 7.09 -11.11
N LYS A 198 11.22 6.40 -10.75
CA LYS A 198 12.45 6.34 -11.56
C LYS A 198 12.16 5.81 -12.97
N GLU A 199 11.44 4.69 -13.08
CA GLU A 199 11.06 4.12 -14.37
C GLU A 199 10.17 5.05 -15.19
N GLU A 200 9.21 5.72 -14.55
CA GLU A 200 8.38 6.74 -15.19
C GLU A 200 9.24 7.89 -15.74
N LEU A 201 10.11 8.47 -14.91
CA LEU A 201 10.99 9.56 -15.31
C LEU A 201 11.89 9.18 -16.48
N GLN A 202 12.51 8.00 -16.41
CA GLN A 202 13.34 7.48 -17.50
C GLN A 202 12.52 7.32 -18.79
N SER A 203 11.31 6.77 -18.68
CA SER A 203 10.43 6.59 -19.83
C SER A 203 9.97 7.93 -20.43
N HIS A 204 9.73 8.95 -19.59
CA HIS A 204 9.42 10.31 -20.04
C HIS A 204 10.60 10.93 -20.79
N ILE A 205 11.80 10.87 -20.22
CA ILE A 205 13.03 11.36 -20.86
C ILE A 205 13.25 10.67 -22.20
N ASP A 206 13.15 9.33 -22.24
CA ASP A 206 13.28 8.54 -23.47
C ASP A 206 12.20 8.93 -24.50
N SER A 207 10.99 9.27 -24.05
CA SER A 207 9.90 9.69 -24.95
C SER A 207 10.17 11.05 -25.61
N ILE A 208 10.78 11.98 -24.88
CA ILE A 208 11.16 13.28 -25.42
C ILE A 208 12.29 13.12 -26.43
N LEU A 209 13.31 12.33 -26.09
CA LEU A 209 14.51 12.14 -26.92
C LEU A 209 14.23 11.30 -28.17
N HIS A 210 13.31 10.31 -28.06
CA HIS A 210 13.04 9.33 -29.12
C HIS A 210 11.52 9.12 -29.31
N ARG A 211 10.79 10.21 -29.49
CA ARG A 211 9.31 10.23 -29.55
C ARG A 211 8.72 9.18 -30.49
N GLN A 212 9.30 9.00 -31.65
CA GLN A 212 8.78 8.07 -32.64
C GLN A 212 9.04 6.61 -32.24
N GLU A 213 10.23 6.29 -31.77
CA GLU A 213 10.57 4.96 -31.27
C GLU A 213 9.77 4.60 -30.01
N PHE A 214 9.55 5.61 -29.15
CA PHE A 214 8.71 5.47 -27.97
C PHE A 214 7.26 5.10 -28.36
N LEU A 215 6.64 5.84 -29.27
CA LEU A 215 5.26 5.59 -29.70
C LEU A 215 5.11 4.19 -30.29
N GLU A 216 6.04 3.73 -31.11
CA GLU A 216 6.03 2.37 -31.65
C GLU A 216 6.13 1.30 -30.57
N ARG A 217 6.95 1.55 -29.54
CA ARG A 217 7.11 0.63 -28.40
C ARG A 217 5.84 0.53 -27.57
N GLU A 218 5.25 1.68 -27.23
CA GLU A 218 4.04 1.73 -26.40
C GLU A 218 2.83 1.18 -27.16
N GLU A 219 2.72 1.41 -28.47
CA GLU A 219 1.66 0.81 -29.31
C GLU A 219 1.78 -0.73 -29.31
N LYS A 220 2.98 -1.29 -29.32
CA LYS A 220 3.19 -2.74 -29.17
C LYS A 220 2.76 -3.25 -27.80
N LYS A 221 3.06 -2.50 -26.72
CA LYS A 221 2.60 -2.85 -25.36
C LYS A 221 1.09 -2.80 -25.25
N LYS A 222 0.47 -1.75 -25.78
CA LYS A 222 -0.99 -1.57 -25.84
C LYS A 222 -1.64 -2.73 -26.57
N ALA A 223 -1.12 -3.11 -27.74
CA ALA A 223 -1.62 -4.24 -28.50
C ALA A 223 -1.50 -5.57 -27.74
N LYS A 224 -0.39 -5.79 -27.05
CA LYS A 224 -0.19 -6.97 -26.21
C LYS A 224 -1.17 -7.01 -25.03
N ALA A 225 -1.31 -5.92 -24.30
CA ALA A 225 -2.23 -5.81 -23.17
C ALA A 225 -3.69 -5.96 -23.60
N TRP A 226 -4.06 -5.41 -24.77
CA TRP A 226 -5.38 -5.59 -25.37
C TRP A 226 -5.66 -7.06 -25.72
N ASN A 227 -4.72 -7.75 -26.32
CA ASN A 227 -4.87 -9.16 -26.68
C ASN A 227 -4.99 -10.05 -25.43
N GLU A 228 -4.24 -9.75 -24.37
CA GLU A 228 -4.35 -10.42 -23.08
C GLU A 228 -5.73 -10.20 -22.45
N TYR A 229 -6.19 -8.95 -22.39
CA TYR A 229 -7.52 -8.61 -21.92
C TYR A 229 -8.59 -9.35 -22.75
N LYS A 230 -8.50 -9.29 -24.08
CA LYS A 230 -9.46 -9.92 -24.98
C LYS A 230 -9.54 -11.43 -24.76
N SER A 231 -8.41 -12.10 -24.61
CA SER A 231 -8.38 -13.54 -24.33
C SER A 231 -9.11 -13.90 -23.04
N ILE A 232 -8.90 -13.11 -21.97
CA ILE A 232 -9.58 -13.31 -20.68
C ILE A 232 -11.06 -12.95 -20.80
N ALA A 233 -11.40 -11.88 -21.48
CA ALA A 233 -12.78 -11.46 -21.70
C ALA A 233 -13.56 -12.50 -22.53
N ASP A 234 -12.91 -13.16 -23.49
CA ASP A 234 -13.49 -14.29 -24.25
C ASP A 234 -13.79 -15.50 -23.35
N GLU A 235 -12.95 -15.76 -22.35
CA GLU A 235 -13.21 -16.79 -21.33
C GLU A 235 -14.42 -16.42 -20.47
N VAL A 236 -14.50 -15.15 -20.03
CA VAL A 236 -15.66 -14.63 -19.29
C VAL A 236 -16.93 -14.74 -20.11
N HIS A 237 -16.90 -14.34 -21.37
CA HIS A 237 -18.02 -14.45 -22.30
C HIS A 237 -18.53 -15.90 -22.43
N LYS A 238 -17.63 -16.86 -22.65
CA LYS A 238 -17.98 -18.29 -22.71
C LYS A 238 -18.62 -18.79 -21.43
N GLN A 239 -18.11 -18.39 -20.28
CA GLN A 239 -18.71 -18.73 -18.99
C GLN A 239 -20.10 -18.11 -18.85
N ARG A 240 -20.30 -16.85 -19.22
CA ARG A 240 -21.61 -16.19 -19.19
C ARG A 240 -22.63 -16.90 -20.06
N ILE A 241 -22.25 -17.34 -21.27
CA ILE A 241 -23.12 -18.14 -22.13
C ILE A 241 -23.50 -19.47 -21.46
N CYS A 242 -22.57 -20.13 -20.79
CA CYS A 242 -22.88 -21.37 -20.07
C CYS A 242 -23.81 -21.13 -18.87
N VAL A 243 -23.50 -20.08 -18.09
CA VAL A 243 -24.25 -19.69 -16.90
C VAL A 243 -25.64 -19.17 -17.25
N SER A 244 -25.78 -18.44 -18.37
CA SER A 244 -27.09 -17.94 -18.82
C SER A 244 -28.08 -19.08 -19.09
N LYS A 245 -27.65 -20.17 -19.74
CA LYS A 245 -28.47 -21.36 -19.96
C LYS A 245 -28.95 -22.01 -18.65
N LYS A 246 -28.06 -22.15 -17.70
CA LYS A 246 -28.39 -22.67 -16.36
C LYS A 246 -29.38 -21.77 -15.62
N LEU A 247 -29.20 -20.45 -15.75
CA LEU A 247 -30.12 -19.47 -15.17
C LEU A 247 -31.50 -19.53 -15.84
N GLU A 248 -31.56 -19.64 -17.19
CA GLU A 248 -32.79 -19.81 -17.93
C GLU A 248 -33.56 -21.07 -17.49
N GLU A 249 -32.88 -22.21 -17.43
CA GLU A 249 -33.45 -23.48 -16.97
C GLU A 249 -33.99 -23.39 -15.53
N SER A 250 -33.20 -22.79 -14.62
CA SER A 250 -33.60 -22.63 -13.23
C SER A 250 -34.85 -21.75 -13.07
N ILE A 251 -34.87 -20.62 -13.79
CA ILE A 251 -36.01 -19.68 -13.73
C ILE A 251 -37.26 -20.31 -14.36
N LEU A 252 -37.12 -20.99 -15.53
CA LEU A 252 -38.24 -21.66 -16.16
C LEU A 252 -38.82 -22.77 -15.31
N ALA A 253 -38.02 -23.55 -14.60
CA ALA A 253 -38.49 -24.55 -13.66
C ALA A 253 -39.33 -23.93 -12.54
N GLN A 254 -38.85 -22.82 -11.94
CA GLN A 254 -39.59 -22.10 -10.89
C GLN A 254 -40.88 -21.47 -11.41
N LEU A 255 -40.89 -20.93 -12.63
CA LEU A 255 -42.10 -20.40 -13.24
C LEU A 255 -43.15 -21.50 -13.51
N HIS A 256 -42.71 -22.68 -13.90
CA HIS A 256 -43.59 -23.83 -14.08
C HIS A 256 -44.24 -24.25 -12.75
N ASP A 257 -43.46 -24.28 -11.66
CA ASP A 257 -43.99 -24.61 -10.31
C ASP A 257 -45.01 -23.58 -9.82
N LEU A 258 -44.92 -22.35 -10.27
CA LEU A 258 -45.87 -21.26 -9.99
C LEU A 258 -47.10 -21.23 -10.94
N GLN A 259 -47.34 -22.35 -11.66
CA GLN A 259 -48.42 -22.48 -12.62
C GLN A 259 -48.38 -21.46 -13.78
N LEU A 260 -47.20 -21.08 -14.23
CA LEU A 260 -46.94 -20.25 -15.38
C LEU A 260 -46.25 -21.06 -16.51
N PRO A 261 -46.86 -22.14 -17.02
CA PRO A 261 -46.22 -23.09 -17.93
C PRO A 261 -45.95 -22.51 -19.34
N ASN A 262 -46.57 -21.38 -19.68
CA ASN A 262 -46.41 -20.71 -20.96
C ASN A 262 -45.39 -19.57 -20.91
N ALA A 263 -44.85 -19.28 -19.73
CA ALA A 263 -43.86 -18.23 -19.59
C ALA A 263 -42.53 -18.63 -20.29
N GLN A 264 -41.92 -17.67 -20.90
CA GLN A 264 -40.58 -17.80 -21.52
C GLN A 264 -39.65 -16.79 -20.88
N PHE A 265 -38.45 -17.23 -20.55
CA PHE A 265 -37.37 -16.40 -20.04
C PHE A 265 -36.13 -16.66 -20.88
N LYS A 266 -35.43 -15.59 -21.27
CA LYS A 266 -34.21 -15.66 -22.05
C LYS A 266 -33.21 -14.59 -21.57
N VAL A 267 -31.96 -14.95 -21.52
CA VAL A 267 -30.85 -14.05 -21.27
C VAL A 267 -30.23 -13.66 -22.61
N SER A 268 -30.41 -12.42 -23.01
CA SER A 268 -29.73 -11.86 -24.19
C SER A 268 -28.33 -11.39 -23.78
N ILE A 269 -27.33 -11.83 -24.53
CA ILE A 269 -25.94 -11.40 -24.36
C ILE A 269 -25.51 -10.81 -25.70
N GLU A 270 -25.18 -9.52 -25.68
CA GLU A 270 -24.71 -8.77 -26.85
C GLU A 270 -23.29 -8.28 -26.59
N GLU A 271 -22.44 -8.35 -27.59
CA GLU A 271 -21.10 -7.79 -27.54
C GLU A 271 -21.14 -6.27 -27.63
N THR A 272 -20.35 -5.60 -26.78
CA THR A 272 -20.19 -4.15 -26.74
C THR A 272 -18.73 -3.76 -26.73
N GLN A 273 -18.45 -2.47 -26.57
CA GLN A 273 -17.09 -2.04 -26.29
C GLN A 273 -16.58 -2.62 -24.98
N GLY A 274 -15.32 -3.08 -24.96
CA GLY A 274 -14.68 -3.65 -23.79
C GLY A 274 -14.59 -2.67 -22.62
N ASN A 275 -14.79 -3.20 -21.43
CA ASN A 275 -14.66 -2.47 -20.17
C ASN A 275 -14.11 -3.39 -19.07
N ALA A 276 -14.01 -2.91 -17.84
CA ALA A 276 -13.48 -3.68 -16.71
C ALA A 276 -14.27 -4.96 -16.38
N ALA A 277 -15.53 -5.07 -16.84
CA ALA A 277 -16.35 -6.25 -16.66
C ALA A 277 -16.37 -7.18 -17.90
N GLY A 278 -15.55 -6.92 -18.91
CA GLY A 278 -15.57 -7.62 -20.19
C GLY A 278 -16.29 -6.80 -21.27
N TYR A 279 -16.75 -7.45 -22.33
CA TYR A 279 -17.42 -6.78 -23.44
C TYR A 279 -18.89 -7.17 -23.60
N ASP A 280 -19.48 -7.86 -22.60
CA ASP A 280 -20.85 -8.29 -22.67
C ASP A 280 -21.82 -7.26 -22.09
N LYS A 281 -22.92 -7.06 -22.80
CA LYS A 281 -24.13 -6.43 -22.31
C LYS A 281 -25.19 -7.52 -22.12
N VAL A 282 -25.73 -7.63 -20.93
CA VAL A 282 -26.71 -8.65 -20.59
C VAL A 282 -28.07 -8.01 -20.38
N GLU A 283 -29.10 -8.60 -21.01
CA GLU A 283 -30.48 -8.19 -20.80
C GLU A 283 -31.37 -9.41 -20.56
N PHE A 284 -32.20 -9.37 -19.54
CA PHE A 284 -33.19 -10.41 -19.24
C PHE A 284 -34.48 -10.09 -19.97
N LEU A 285 -34.92 -11.05 -20.77
CA LEU A 285 -36.13 -10.97 -21.60
C LEU A 285 -37.16 -11.98 -21.08
N ILE A 286 -38.41 -11.55 -21.07
CA ILE A 286 -39.52 -12.37 -20.60
C ILE A 286 -40.74 -12.26 -21.54
N SER A 287 -41.50 -13.35 -21.64
CA SER A 287 -42.86 -13.37 -22.12
C SER A 287 -43.70 -14.25 -21.21
N MET A 288 -44.90 -13.82 -20.85
CA MET A 288 -45.81 -14.55 -19.97
C MET A 288 -46.78 -15.45 -20.72
N ASN A 289 -47.04 -15.15 -21.97
CA ASN A 289 -48.06 -15.85 -22.76
C ASN A 289 -47.46 -16.48 -24.03
N ARG A 290 -48.02 -17.61 -24.42
CA ARG A 290 -47.60 -18.31 -25.61
C ARG A 290 -47.88 -17.46 -26.89
N GLY A 291 -46.81 -17.24 -27.67
CA GLY A 291 -46.90 -16.44 -28.92
C GLY A 291 -46.68 -14.94 -28.74
N GLU A 292 -46.47 -14.48 -27.53
CA GLU A 292 -46.06 -13.10 -27.23
C GLU A 292 -44.56 -12.92 -27.46
N ARG A 293 -44.16 -11.75 -27.99
CA ARG A 293 -42.74 -11.46 -28.19
C ARG A 293 -42.05 -11.28 -26.83
N LEU A 294 -40.85 -11.80 -26.71
CA LEU A 294 -39.96 -11.52 -25.57
C LEU A 294 -39.73 -10.02 -25.47
N LYS A 295 -39.94 -9.47 -24.28
CA LYS A 295 -39.74 -8.05 -23.95
C LYS A 295 -38.73 -7.94 -22.83
N SER A 296 -38.02 -6.83 -22.78
CA SER A 296 -37.14 -6.54 -21.64
C SER A 296 -37.92 -6.61 -20.35
N LEU A 297 -37.32 -7.23 -19.33
CA LEU A 297 -37.89 -7.28 -17.99
C LEU A 297 -38.15 -5.88 -17.43
N SER A 298 -37.32 -4.92 -17.83
CA SER A 298 -37.45 -3.49 -17.48
C SER A 298 -38.67 -2.80 -18.09
N MET A 299 -39.20 -3.35 -19.22
CA MET A 299 -40.33 -2.79 -19.93
C MET A 299 -41.67 -3.51 -19.65
N THR A 300 -41.64 -4.59 -18.86
CA THR A 300 -42.82 -5.41 -18.57
C THR A 300 -43.65 -4.72 -17.47
N ALA A 301 -44.63 -3.94 -17.90
CA ALA A 301 -45.34 -2.97 -17.02
C ALA A 301 -46.58 -3.52 -16.33
N SER A 302 -46.95 -4.80 -16.44
CA SER A 302 -48.15 -5.31 -15.79
C SER A 302 -47.85 -5.77 -14.37
N GLY A 303 -48.35 -5.00 -13.38
CA GLY A 303 -48.03 -5.19 -11.96
C GLY A 303 -48.40 -6.57 -11.38
N GLY A 304 -49.41 -7.25 -11.93
CA GLY A 304 -49.81 -8.59 -11.49
C GLY A 304 -48.96 -9.72 -11.97
N GLU A 305 -48.54 -9.67 -13.25
CA GLU A 305 -47.66 -10.71 -13.89
C GLU A 305 -46.24 -10.58 -13.38
N LEU A 306 -45.76 -9.38 -13.26
CA LEU A 306 -44.44 -9.07 -12.69
C LEU A 306 -44.33 -9.52 -11.23
N SER A 307 -45.39 -9.32 -10.43
CA SER A 307 -45.44 -9.76 -9.02
C SER A 307 -45.36 -11.29 -8.89
N ARG A 308 -45.98 -12.06 -9.80
CA ARG A 308 -45.88 -13.53 -9.81
C ARG A 308 -44.51 -14.00 -10.26
N PHE A 309 -43.93 -13.35 -11.28
CA PHE A 309 -42.56 -13.62 -11.71
C PHE A 309 -41.57 -13.36 -10.59
N MET A 310 -41.72 -12.24 -9.89
CA MET A 310 -40.85 -11.89 -8.74
C MET A 310 -41.01 -12.84 -7.56
N LEU A 311 -42.21 -13.45 -7.40
CA LEU A 311 -42.43 -14.48 -6.39
C LEU A 311 -41.68 -15.79 -6.72
N GLY A 312 -41.53 -16.09 -8.02
CA GLY A 312 -40.79 -17.27 -8.51
C GLY A 312 -39.28 -17.12 -8.47
N LEU A 313 -38.77 -15.92 -8.30
CA LEU A 313 -37.33 -15.66 -8.19
C LEU A 313 -36.83 -15.67 -6.73
N LYS A 314 -37.73 -15.85 -5.75
CA LYS A 314 -37.40 -16.09 -4.35
C LYS A 314 -37.10 -17.55 -4.10
#